data_2bc432fe78ffabab9b330d664843bd92
#
_entry.id   2bc432fe78ffabab9b330d664843bd92
#
_cell.length_a   1.000
_cell.length_b   1.000
_cell.length_c   1.000
_cell.angle_alpha   90.00
_cell.angle_beta   90.00
_cell.angle_gamma   90.00
#
_symmetry.space_group_name_H-M   'P 1'
#
loop_
_entity.id
_entity.type
_entity.pdbx_description
1 polymer ?
#
loop_
_entity_poly.entity_id
_entity_poly.type
_entity_poly.pdbx_seq_one_letter_code
_entity_poly.pdbx_strand_id
1 'polypeptide(L)'
;MGKNNILKKLSFLLGLILCSYPLISGIVQQQAQKGTVATYQQMINNSSNSSLEEALSKAKEYNEVLFESLTSLSSDKLSILSEENYNTTLDIGNGIMGSIEIPSININLPIYHGTSDEVLSAGVGHLNGSSLPIGGVNTKSILTAHRGLPSSKLFTRLDELVEGDLFFIRVLNETLAYKVNDIQVIDPEDVAGLEIEEGKDLVSLITCTPYGLNTHRLVVTGERTEYEPAIYESIESKNMSIREYVFLAIPFVFLTIIVRRRIKSARKKA
;
A
#
# COMPACT_ATOMS: atom_id res chain seq x y z
N MET A 1 -31.51 10.41 -41.65
CA MET A 1 -30.24 10.80 -40.99
C MET A 1 -30.22 10.60 -39.44
N GLY A 2 -30.94 9.64 -38.91
CA GLY A 2 -31.20 9.55 -37.48
C GLY A 2 -30.47 8.40 -36.75
N LYS A 3 -30.82 7.16 -36.99
CA LYS A 3 -30.53 6.03 -36.09
C LYS A 3 -29.03 5.67 -35.97
N ASN A 4 -28.28 5.64 -37.10
CA ASN A 4 -26.84 5.32 -37.10
C ASN A 4 -25.95 6.37 -36.43
N ASN A 5 -26.35 7.63 -36.38
CA ASN A 5 -25.59 8.68 -35.71
C ASN A 5 -25.81 8.69 -34.19
N ILE A 6 -27.01 8.30 -33.74
CA ILE A 6 -27.33 8.16 -32.31
C ILE A 6 -26.60 6.94 -31.77
N LEU A 7 -26.61 5.81 -32.45
CA LEU A 7 -25.89 4.59 -32.03
C LEU A 7 -24.36 4.85 -31.87
N LYS A 8 -23.77 5.55 -32.85
CA LYS A 8 -22.33 5.93 -32.76
C LYS A 8 -22.02 6.86 -31.59
N LYS A 9 -22.90 7.81 -31.28
CA LYS A 9 -22.75 8.68 -30.11
C LYS A 9 -22.88 7.90 -28.81
N LEU A 10 -23.85 6.99 -28.73
CA LEU A 10 -24.05 6.12 -27.56
C LEU A 10 -22.84 5.19 -27.34
N SER A 11 -22.33 4.55 -28.39
CA SER A 11 -21.12 3.70 -28.28
C SER A 11 -19.89 4.47 -27.85
N PHE A 12 -19.73 5.72 -28.34
CA PHE A 12 -18.62 6.58 -27.91
C PHE A 12 -18.76 7.00 -26.43
N LEU A 13 -19.98 7.37 -26.00
CA LEU A 13 -20.24 7.74 -24.60
C LEU A 13 -20.00 6.55 -23.67
N LEU A 14 -20.46 5.37 -24.06
CA LEU A 14 -20.23 4.13 -23.30
C LEU A 14 -18.74 3.83 -23.17
N GLY A 15 -17.98 3.93 -24.27
CA GLY A 15 -16.53 3.76 -24.25
C GLY A 15 -15.82 4.76 -23.33
N LEU A 16 -16.26 6.04 -23.35
CA LEU A 16 -15.72 7.06 -22.47
C LEU A 16 -15.99 6.75 -20.98
N ILE A 17 -17.21 6.30 -20.67
CA ILE A 17 -17.58 5.91 -19.29
C ILE A 17 -16.74 4.72 -18.83
N LEU A 18 -16.58 3.69 -19.68
CA LEU A 18 -15.76 2.51 -19.36
C LEU A 18 -14.28 2.88 -19.13
N CYS A 19 -13.73 3.78 -19.97
CA CYS A 19 -12.35 4.26 -19.80
C CYS A 19 -12.16 5.15 -18.56
N SER A 20 -13.21 5.84 -18.12
CA SER A 20 -13.15 6.73 -16.94
C SER A 20 -13.31 5.95 -15.62
N TYR A 21 -13.87 4.74 -15.66
CA TYR A 21 -14.18 3.95 -14.46
C TYR A 21 -12.93 3.71 -13.57
N PRO A 22 -11.76 3.26 -14.07
CA PRO A 22 -10.59 3.02 -13.22
C PRO A 22 -10.07 4.29 -12.53
N LEU A 23 -10.18 5.44 -13.21
CA LEU A 23 -9.73 6.72 -12.65
C LEU A 23 -10.64 7.18 -11.52
N ILE A 24 -11.96 7.13 -11.76
CA ILE A 24 -12.95 7.56 -10.77
C ILE A 24 -12.94 6.63 -9.56
N SER A 25 -12.95 5.31 -9.79
CA SER A 25 -12.92 4.33 -8.71
C SER A 25 -11.63 4.43 -7.87
N GLY A 26 -10.48 4.64 -8.51
CA GLY A 26 -9.22 4.85 -7.81
C GLY A 26 -9.22 6.09 -6.90
N ILE A 27 -9.82 7.20 -7.35
CA ILE A 27 -9.94 8.42 -6.54
C ILE A 27 -10.88 8.17 -5.34
N VAL A 28 -12.04 7.55 -5.59
CA VAL A 28 -13.01 7.25 -4.52
C VAL A 28 -12.40 6.32 -3.47
N GLN A 29 -11.70 5.27 -3.91
CA GLN A 29 -11.08 4.32 -3.00
C GLN A 29 -9.93 4.96 -2.20
N GLN A 30 -9.10 5.79 -2.84
CA GLN A 30 -8.04 6.52 -2.13
C GLN A 30 -8.63 7.46 -1.06
N GLN A 31 -9.74 8.11 -1.36
CA GLN A 31 -10.43 8.95 -0.37
C GLN A 31 -11.00 8.13 0.79
N ALA A 32 -11.57 6.96 0.51
CA ALA A 32 -12.06 6.04 1.54
C ALA A 32 -10.91 5.55 2.44
N GLN A 33 -9.78 5.15 1.86
CA GLN A 33 -8.59 4.72 2.60
C GLN A 33 -8.03 5.83 3.51
N LYS A 34 -7.93 7.07 3.00
CA LYS A 34 -7.55 8.23 3.83
C LYS A 34 -8.55 8.48 4.97
N GLY A 35 -9.86 8.32 4.72
CA GLY A 35 -10.89 8.39 5.74
C GLY A 35 -10.71 7.33 6.83
N THR A 36 -10.38 6.10 6.43
CA THR A 36 -10.08 5.00 7.36
C THR A 36 -8.86 5.31 8.24
N VAL A 37 -7.77 5.80 7.65
CA VAL A 37 -6.57 6.22 8.39
C VAL A 37 -6.90 7.36 9.36
N ALA A 38 -7.68 8.35 8.92
CA ALA A 38 -8.10 9.45 9.80
C ALA A 38 -8.97 8.96 10.98
N THR A 39 -9.86 7.99 10.74
CA THR A 39 -10.65 7.36 11.80
C THR A 39 -9.76 6.62 12.80
N TYR A 40 -8.79 5.85 12.33
CA TYR A 40 -7.80 5.21 13.20
C TYR A 40 -7.07 6.23 14.08
N GLN A 41 -6.58 7.33 13.51
CA GLN A 41 -5.93 8.39 14.27
C GLN A 41 -6.86 9.03 15.32
N GLN A 42 -8.15 9.21 15.02
CA GLN A 42 -9.11 9.70 16.01
C GLN A 42 -9.31 8.71 17.15
N MET A 43 -9.35 7.40 16.85
CA MET A 43 -9.45 6.35 17.88
C MET A 43 -8.22 6.37 18.80
N ILE A 44 -7.03 6.48 18.24
CA ILE A 44 -5.78 6.62 19.02
C ILE A 44 -5.83 7.86 19.90
N ASN A 45 -6.18 9.01 19.36
CA ASN A 45 -6.26 10.27 20.11
C ASN A 45 -7.30 10.25 21.25
N ASN A 46 -8.34 9.42 21.13
CA ASN A 46 -9.37 9.23 22.14
C ASN A 46 -9.05 8.12 23.15
N SER A 47 -8.03 7.31 22.90
CA SER A 47 -7.60 6.24 23.78
C SER A 47 -6.79 6.80 24.96
N SER A 48 -6.85 6.11 26.11
CA SER A 48 -6.00 6.49 27.24
C SER A 48 -4.54 6.08 26.99
N ASN A 49 -3.60 6.86 27.52
CA ASN A 49 -2.18 6.52 27.42
C ASN A 49 -1.87 5.12 27.97
N SER A 50 -2.53 4.74 29.08
CA SER A 50 -2.35 3.40 29.67
C SER A 50 -2.78 2.28 28.74
N SER A 51 -3.88 2.47 27.98
CA SER A 51 -4.34 1.48 26.99
C SER A 51 -3.36 1.36 25.81
N LEU A 52 -2.81 2.47 25.34
CA LEU A 52 -1.83 2.46 24.26
C LEU A 52 -0.50 1.84 24.70
N GLU A 53 -0.06 2.12 25.93
CA GLU A 53 1.13 1.50 26.52
C GLU A 53 0.97 -0.01 26.71
N GLU A 54 -0.21 -0.46 27.14
CA GLU A 54 -0.53 -1.89 27.24
C GLU A 54 -0.51 -2.57 25.87
N ALA A 55 -1.13 -1.97 24.86
CA ALA A 55 -1.13 -2.49 23.49
C ALA A 55 0.31 -2.57 22.93
N LEU A 56 1.12 -1.55 23.14
CA LEU A 56 2.52 -1.53 22.73
C LEU A 56 3.35 -2.60 23.46
N SER A 57 3.11 -2.79 24.76
CA SER A 57 3.81 -3.82 25.55
C SER A 57 3.50 -5.23 25.04
N LYS A 58 2.24 -5.54 24.75
CA LYS A 58 1.83 -6.83 24.16
C LYS A 58 2.47 -7.05 22.80
N ALA A 59 2.52 -6.02 21.96
CA ALA A 59 3.14 -6.10 20.64
C ALA A 59 4.67 -6.31 20.73
N LYS A 60 5.33 -5.69 21.70
CA LYS A 60 6.75 -5.94 21.96
C LYS A 60 7.01 -7.37 22.42
N GLU A 61 6.23 -7.86 23.38
CA GLU A 61 6.30 -9.24 23.84
C GLU A 61 6.10 -10.24 22.69
N TYR A 62 5.12 -9.97 21.80
CA TYR A 62 4.92 -10.80 20.59
C TYR A 62 6.17 -10.84 19.72
N ASN A 63 6.79 -9.70 19.42
CA ASN A 63 7.98 -9.61 18.56
C ASN A 63 9.20 -10.28 19.23
N GLU A 64 9.40 -10.12 20.54
CA GLU A 64 10.46 -10.78 21.30
C GLU A 64 10.31 -12.30 21.25
N VAL A 65 9.12 -12.82 21.50
CA VAL A 65 8.83 -14.25 21.46
C VAL A 65 8.97 -14.79 20.04
N LEU A 66 8.56 -14.03 19.02
CA LEU A 66 8.75 -14.39 17.63
C LEU A 66 10.25 -14.56 17.29
N PHE A 67 11.09 -13.60 17.68
CA PHE A 67 12.52 -13.70 17.46
C PHE A 67 13.16 -14.87 18.23
N GLU A 68 12.80 -15.07 19.51
CA GLU A 68 13.26 -16.21 20.30
C GLU A 68 12.88 -17.54 19.64
N SER A 69 11.72 -17.62 18.97
CA SER A 69 11.26 -18.84 18.31
C SER A 69 12.15 -19.34 17.17
N LEU A 70 13.00 -18.46 16.61
CA LEU A 70 13.94 -18.82 15.55
C LEU A 70 15.10 -19.69 16.05
N THR A 71 15.42 -19.63 17.34
CA THR A 71 16.54 -20.36 17.93
C THR A 71 16.10 -21.48 18.85
N SER A 72 15.23 -21.19 19.81
CA SER A 72 14.66 -22.20 20.71
C SER A 72 13.49 -21.58 21.47
N LEU A 73 12.30 -22.14 21.35
CA LEU A 73 11.10 -21.66 22.07
C LEU A 73 10.67 -22.66 23.13
N SER A 74 10.39 -22.19 24.35
CA SER A 74 9.72 -22.99 25.36
C SER A 74 8.22 -23.10 25.02
N SER A 75 7.63 -24.27 25.28
CA SER A 75 6.21 -24.54 25.00
C SER A 75 5.25 -23.52 25.64
N ASP A 76 5.63 -22.94 26.76
CA ASP A 76 4.79 -22.00 27.52
C ASP A 76 4.62 -20.65 26.80
N LYS A 77 5.56 -20.24 25.94
CA LYS A 77 5.50 -19.00 25.17
C LYS A 77 4.78 -19.14 23.83
N LEU A 78 4.54 -20.35 23.33
CA LEU A 78 3.86 -20.58 22.04
C LEU A 78 2.45 -19.99 21.96
N SER A 79 1.75 -19.87 23.08
CA SER A 79 0.42 -19.26 23.15
C SER A 79 0.44 -17.79 22.77
N ILE A 80 1.57 -17.08 22.94
CA ILE A 80 1.73 -15.66 22.57
C ILE A 80 1.68 -15.50 21.05
N LEU A 81 2.18 -16.48 20.30
CA LEU A 81 2.15 -16.50 18.84
C LEU A 81 0.88 -17.13 18.25
N SER A 82 -0.16 -17.37 19.07
CA SER A 82 -1.42 -17.90 18.58
C SER A 82 -2.12 -16.93 17.63
N GLU A 83 -2.90 -17.47 16.71
CA GLU A 83 -3.68 -16.67 15.74
C GLU A 83 -4.66 -15.72 16.44
N GLU A 84 -5.28 -16.14 17.55
CA GLU A 84 -6.17 -15.30 18.35
C GLU A 84 -5.41 -14.10 18.93
N ASN A 85 -4.25 -14.31 19.50
CA ASN A 85 -3.39 -13.26 20.06
C ASN A 85 -2.89 -12.31 18.98
N TYR A 86 -2.46 -12.85 17.84
CA TYR A 86 -2.09 -12.07 16.67
C TYR A 86 -3.22 -11.13 16.23
N ASN A 87 -4.43 -11.65 16.05
CA ASN A 87 -5.58 -10.88 15.56
C ASN A 87 -6.08 -9.80 16.53
N THR A 88 -5.77 -9.94 17.81
CA THR A 88 -6.17 -8.96 18.85
C THR A 88 -5.08 -7.97 19.22
N THR A 89 -3.82 -8.29 18.94
CA THR A 89 -2.69 -7.39 19.25
C THR A 89 -2.66 -6.22 18.27
N LEU A 90 -2.60 -4.99 18.76
CA LEU A 90 -2.70 -3.73 18.02
C LEU A 90 -4.08 -3.44 17.41
N ASP A 91 -5.08 -4.27 17.61
CA ASP A 91 -6.46 -3.93 17.21
C ASP A 91 -7.07 -2.94 18.19
N ILE A 92 -7.07 -1.66 17.82
CA ILE A 92 -7.74 -0.58 18.58
C ILE A 92 -9.21 -0.45 18.14
N GLY A 93 -9.60 -1.24 17.17
CA GLY A 93 -10.94 -1.32 16.58
C GLY A 93 -10.89 -1.37 15.04
N ASN A 94 -11.86 -2.06 14.47
CA ASN A 94 -11.98 -2.28 13.02
C ASN A 94 -10.82 -3.08 12.38
N GLY A 95 -10.03 -3.83 13.14
CA GLY A 95 -8.94 -4.67 12.65
C GLY A 95 -7.74 -3.91 12.09
N ILE A 96 -7.59 -2.63 12.44
CA ILE A 96 -6.50 -1.79 11.94
C ILE A 96 -5.36 -1.77 12.95
N MET A 97 -4.17 -2.19 12.51
CA MET A 97 -2.93 -2.17 13.30
C MET A 97 -2.24 -0.81 13.29
N GLY A 98 -2.38 -0.07 12.18
CA GLY A 98 -1.68 1.17 11.93
C GLY A 98 -1.91 1.69 10.53
N SER A 99 -1.03 2.55 10.05
CA SER A 99 -1.03 3.02 8.66
C SER A 99 0.39 3.15 8.12
N ILE A 100 0.51 3.01 6.79
CA ILE A 100 1.75 3.27 6.06
C ILE A 100 1.60 4.49 5.18
N GLU A 101 2.61 5.34 5.18
CA GLU A 101 2.71 6.53 4.34
C GLU A 101 4.01 6.52 3.54
N ILE A 102 3.90 6.69 2.22
CA ILE A 102 5.04 6.78 1.30
C ILE A 102 4.84 8.06 0.48
N PRO A 103 5.33 9.21 0.96
CA PRO A 103 5.04 10.52 0.37
C PRO A 103 5.48 10.64 -1.08
N SER A 104 6.67 10.16 -1.45
CA SER A 104 7.24 10.25 -2.80
C SER A 104 6.33 9.68 -3.90
N ILE A 105 5.50 8.69 -3.58
CA ILE A 105 4.55 8.05 -4.50
C ILE A 105 3.08 8.25 -4.09
N ASN A 106 2.81 9.18 -3.16
CA ASN A 106 1.47 9.55 -2.70
C ASN A 106 0.63 8.38 -2.18
N ILE A 107 1.22 7.55 -1.34
CA ILE A 107 0.56 6.45 -0.62
C ILE A 107 0.28 6.86 0.82
N ASN A 108 -0.95 6.60 1.27
CA ASN A 108 -1.37 6.66 2.67
C ASN A 108 -2.49 5.63 2.84
N LEU A 109 -2.17 4.49 3.45
CA LEU A 109 -3.01 3.30 3.50
C LEU A 109 -3.09 2.73 4.93
N PRO A 110 -4.26 2.20 5.34
CA PRO A 110 -4.38 1.45 6.58
C PRO A 110 -3.65 0.11 6.48
N ILE A 111 -3.10 -0.35 7.61
CA ILE A 111 -2.49 -1.68 7.78
C ILE A 111 -3.45 -2.53 8.57
N TYR A 112 -3.79 -3.72 8.06
CA TYR A 112 -4.67 -4.69 8.66
C TYR A 112 -3.94 -5.98 9.01
N HIS A 113 -4.53 -6.78 9.90
CA HIS A 113 -4.06 -8.13 10.18
C HIS A 113 -4.30 -9.07 8.99
N GLY A 114 -3.32 -9.91 8.69
CA GLY A 114 -3.39 -10.95 7.66
C GLY A 114 -3.32 -10.43 6.23
N THR A 115 -3.46 -11.38 5.31
CA THR A 115 -3.28 -11.16 3.87
C THR A 115 -4.41 -11.79 3.05
N SER A 116 -5.64 -11.83 3.61
CA SER A 116 -6.80 -12.30 2.87
C SER A 116 -7.13 -11.36 1.69
N ASP A 117 -7.85 -11.85 0.69
CA ASP A 117 -8.27 -11.03 -0.46
C ASP A 117 -9.08 -9.80 -0.05
N GLU A 118 -9.87 -9.91 1.01
CA GLU A 118 -10.62 -8.79 1.59
C GLU A 118 -9.70 -7.71 2.12
N VAL A 119 -8.70 -8.09 2.92
CA VAL A 119 -7.69 -7.19 3.48
C VAL A 119 -6.89 -6.52 2.37
N LEU A 120 -6.36 -7.31 1.43
CA LEU A 120 -5.53 -6.77 0.34
C LEU A 120 -6.30 -5.88 -0.63
N SER A 121 -7.63 -6.01 -0.69
CA SER A 121 -8.51 -5.11 -1.46
C SER A 121 -8.79 -3.80 -0.72
N ALA A 122 -8.79 -3.82 0.62
CA ALA A 122 -9.07 -2.66 1.47
C ALA A 122 -7.83 -1.77 1.70
N GLY A 123 -6.66 -2.39 1.90
CA GLY A 123 -5.43 -1.68 2.26
C GLY A 123 -4.19 -2.54 2.16
N VAL A 124 -3.31 -2.37 3.14
CA VAL A 124 -2.08 -3.14 3.30
C VAL A 124 -2.33 -4.25 4.31
N GLY A 125 -1.96 -5.47 3.98
CA GLY A 125 -2.01 -6.62 4.88
C GLY A 125 -0.66 -6.87 5.54
N HIS A 126 -0.67 -7.12 6.84
CA HIS A 126 0.48 -7.59 7.57
C HIS A 126 0.56 -9.12 7.49
N LEU A 127 1.72 -9.64 7.09
CA LEU A 127 1.93 -11.08 6.99
C LEU A 127 2.05 -11.72 8.38
N ASN A 128 1.11 -12.59 8.72
CA ASN A 128 1.18 -13.36 9.97
C ASN A 128 2.47 -14.19 9.99
N GLY A 129 3.14 -14.24 11.14
CA GLY A 129 4.45 -14.88 11.30
C GLY A 129 5.64 -13.96 11.04
N SER A 130 5.42 -12.70 10.59
CA SER A 130 6.43 -11.64 10.62
C SER A 130 6.27 -10.76 11.87
N SER A 131 7.27 -9.93 12.17
CA SER A 131 7.20 -9.02 13.32
C SER A 131 6.09 -7.98 13.15
N LEU A 132 5.34 -7.72 14.20
CA LEU A 132 4.35 -6.63 14.23
C LEU A 132 5.03 -5.29 13.93
N PRO A 133 4.34 -4.34 13.24
CA PRO A 133 4.94 -3.15 12.66
C PRO A 133 5.15 -2.03 13.70
N ILE A 134 5.71 -2.37 14.86
CA ILE A 134 6.03 -1.44 15.94
C ILE A 134 7.51 -1.07 16.00
N GLY A 135 8.32 -1.62 15.07
CA GLY A 135 9.77 -1.47 15.07
C GLY A 135 10.45 -2.19 16.23
N GLY A 136 11.74 -1.95 16.36
CA GLY A 136 12.60 -2.51 17.40
C GLY A 136 13.73 -3.37 16.84
N VAL A 137 14.77 -3.53 17.62
CA VAL A 137 15.90 -4.39 17.24
C VAL A 137 15.44 -5.86 17.12
N ASN A 138 15.98 -6.58 16.17
CA ASN A 138 15.60 -7.96 15.86
C ASN A 138 14.15 -8.09 15.37
N THR A 139 13.69 -7.12 14.57
CA THR A 139 12.35 -7.17 13.97
C THR A 139 12.43 -7.02 12.45
N LYS A 140 11.56 -7.75 11.76
CA LYS A 140 11.26 -7.55 10.34
C LYS A 140 9.77 -7.72 10.11
N SER A 141 9.09 -6.59 9.85
CA SER A 141 7.66 -6.58 9.52
C SER A 141 7.47 -6.71 8.02
N ILE A 142 6.55 -7.54 7.59
CA ILE A 142 6.24 -7.77 6.17
C ILE A 142 4.85 -7.24 5.88
N LEU A 143 4.80 -6.23 5.01
CA LEU A 143 3.61 -5.54 4.60
C LEU A 143 3.35 -5.76 3.12
N THR A 144 2.19 -6.29 2.78
CA THR A 144 1.85 -6.62 1.39
C THR A 144 0.58 -5.91 0.92
N ALA A 145 0.54 -5.53 -0.34
CA ALA A 145 -0.67 -5.00 -0.96
C ALA A 145 -0.71 -5.32 -2.46
N HIS A 146 -1.89 -5.31 -3.02
CA HIS A 146 -2.10 -5.54 -4.44
C HIS A 146 -1.44 -4.48 -5.33
N ARG A 147 -1.14 -4.89 -6.56
CA ARG A 147 -0.69 -4.04 -7.66
C ARG A 147 -1.61 -4.22 -8.86
N GLY A 148 -2.02 -3.10 -9.46
CA GLY A 148 -2.75 -3.11 -10.71
C GLY A 148 -4.24 -3.41 -10.58
N LEU A 149 -4.85 -3.24 -9.41
CA LEU A 149 -6.30 -3.30 -9.28
C LEU A 149 -6.94 -2.09 -9.97
N PRO A 150 -7.96 -2.30 -10.84
CA PRO A 150 -8.65 -1.19 -11.50
C PRO A 150 -9.34 -0.23 -10.55
N SER A 151 -9.68 -0.69 -9.34
CA SER A 151 -10.44 0.05 -8.34
C SER A 151 -9.58 0.76 -7.30
N SER A 152 -8.29 0.40 -7.15
CA SER A 152 -7.44 0.94 -6.08
C SER A 152 -5.97 0.99 -6.48
N LYS A 153 -5.29 2.05 -6.06
CA LYS A 153 -3.86 2.25 -6.36
C LYS A 153 -2.97 1.34 -5.52
N LEU A 154 -3.24 1.20 -4.24
CA LEU A 154 -2.45 0.39 -3.28
C LEU A 154 -0.93 0.49 -3.55
N PHE A 155 -0.22 -0.63 -3.70
CA PHE A 155 1.21 -0.65 -4.03
C PHE A 155 1.52 -0.63 -5.54
N THR A 156 0.61 -0.10 -6.36
CA THR A 156 0.78 -0.02 -7.83
C THR A 156 2.05 0.74 -8.24
N ARG A 157 2.48 1.72 -7.43
CA ARG A 157 3.64 2.56 -7.70
C ARG A 157 4.89 2.19 -6.87
N LEU A 158 4.88 1.06 -6.19
CA LEU A 158 6.00 0.64 -5.35
C LEU A 158 7.32 0.50 -6.15
N ASP A 159 7.23 0.19 -7.44
CA ASP A 159 8.35 0.11 -8.37
C ASP A 159 8.96 1.47 -8.77
N GLU A 160 8.40 2.57 -8.30
CA GLU A 160 8.96 3.91 -8.48
C GLU A 160 9.90 4.31 -7.34
N LEU A 161 9.94 3.52 -6.26
CA LEU A 161 10.87 3.74 -5.15
C LEU A 161 12.30 3.40 -5.55
N VAL A 162 13.22 4.14 -4.98
CA VAL A 162 14.67 3.93 -5.13
C VAL A 162 15.33 3.87 -3.75
N GLU A 163 16.55 3.30 -3.69
CA GLU A 163 17.33 3.33 -2.46
C GLU A 163 17.52 4.76 -1.96
N GLY A 164 17.31 4.97 -0.67
CA GLY A 164 17.34 6.27 -0.02
C GLY A 164 15.98 6.93 0.16
N ASP A 165 14.93 6.49 -0.54
CA ASP A 165 13.56 6.96 -0.32
C ASP A 165 13.08 6.61 1.11
N LEU A 166 12.17 7.44 1.63
CA LEU A 166 11.62 7.28 2.97
C LEU A 166 10.15 6.83 2.90
N PHE A 167 9.80 5.92 3.80
CA PHE A 167 8.42 5.63 4.13
C PHE A 167 8.22 5.60 5.64
N PHE A 168 6.97 5.74 6.07
CA PHE A 168 6.63 5.93 7.47
C PHE A 168 5.52 4.97 7.88
N ILE A 169 5.66 4.38 9.06
CA ILE A 169 4.60 3.60 9.71
C ILE A 169 4.10 4.39 10.90
N ARG A 170 2.80 4.62 10.95
CA ARG A 170 2.13 5.21 12.11
C ARG A 170 1.39 4.12 12.83
N VAL A 171 1.83 3.82 14.04
CA VAL A 171 1.27 2.77 14.89
C VAL A 171 1.07 3.33 16.29
N LEU A 172 -0.14 3.16 16.83
CA LEU A 172 -0.53 3.81 18.07
C LEU A 172 -0.23 5.33 17.98
N ASN A 173 0.52 5.88 18.92
CA ASN A 173 0.94 7.29 18.92
C ASN A 173 2.38 7.51 18.43
N GLU A 174 3.00 6.49 17.81
CA GLU A 174 4.36 6.58 17.29
C GLU A 174 4.38 6.73 15.76
N THR A 175 5.40 7.43 15.26
CA THR A 175 5.74 7.51 13.85
C THR A 175 7.14 6.93 13.65
N LEU A 176 7.21 5.85 12.89
CA LEU A 176 8.42 5.12 12.61
C LEU A 176 8.88 5.45 11.19
N ALA A 177 10.11 5.94 11.03
CA ALA A 177 10.68 6.25 9.71
C ALA A 177 11.60 5.11 9.26
N TYR A 178 11.47 4.71 8.00
CA TYR A 178 12.30 3.70 7.36
C TYR A 178 12.89 4.27 6.08
N LYS A 179 14.17 3.99 5.85
CA LYS A 179 14.89 4.36 4.64
C LYS A 179 15.11 3.13 3.78
N VAL A 180 14.67 3.18 2.53
CA VAL A 180 14.85 2.09 1.57
C VAL A 180 16.34 1.82 1.38
N ASN A 181 16.76 0.58 1.65
CA ASN A 181 18.14 0.10 1.55
C ASN A 181 18.32 -1.10 0.64
N ASP A 182 17.22 -1.76 0.24
CA ASP A 182 17.26 -2.89 -0.69
C ASP A 182 15.99 -3.00 -1.53
N ILE A 183 16.16 -3.33 -2.82
CA ILE A 183 15.04 -3.54 -3.76
C ILE A 183 15.35 -4.75 -4.60
N GLN A 184 14.53 -5.79 -4.50
CA GLN A 184 14.71 -7.03 -5.22
C GLN A 184 13.41 -7.57 -5.83
N VAL A 185 13.58 -8.43 -6.85
CA VAL A 185 12.48 -9.18 -7.46
C VAL A 185 12.74 -10.66 -7.22
N ILE A 186 11.78 -11.30 -6.55
CA ILE A 186 11.89 -12.73 -6.15
C ILE A 186 10.75 -13.55 -6.77
N ASP A 187 10.91 -14.85 -6.81
CA ASP A 187 9.83 -15.77 -7.14
C ASP A 187 8.74 -15.77 -6.03
N PRO A 188 7.47 -16.05 -6.37
CA PRO A 188 6.38 -16.02 -5.39
C PRO A 188 6.55 -16.96 -4.20
N GLU A 189 7.28 -18.04 -4.38
CA GLU A 189 7.55 -19.08 -3.36
C GLU A 189 8.88 -18.85 -2.63
N ASP A 190 9.67 -17.89 -3.09
CA ASP A 190 10.95 -17.56 -2.46
C ASP A 190 10.71 -16.70 -1.22
N VAL A 191 11.20 -17.18 -0.09
CA VAL A 191 11.15 -16.48 1.21
C VAL A 191 12.53 -15.97 1.64
N ALA A 192 13.57 -16.21 0.84
CA ALA A 192 14.92 -15.74 1.15
C ALA A 192 14.94 -14.21 1.26
N GLY A 193 15.57 -13.71 2.30
CA GLY A 193 15.62 -12.27 2.58
C GLY A 193 14.36 -11.70 3.25
N LEU A 194 13.36 -12.52 3.59
CA LEU A 194 12.21 -12.11 4.39
C LEU A 194 12.36 -12.45 5.88
N GLU A 195 13.43 -13.09 6.26
CA GLU A 195 13.73 -13.49 7.63
C GLU A 195 14.14 -12.31 8.49
N ILE A 196 13.94 -12.45 9.82
CA ILE A 196 14.42 -11.46 10.80
C ILE A 196 15.95 -11.49 10.81
N GLU A 197 16.55 -10.32 10.72
CA GLU A 197 18.01 -10.15 10.78
C GLU A 197 18.40 -9.64 12.17
N GLU A 198 19.34 -10.37 12.83
CA GLU A 198 19.81 -9.99 14.16
C GLU A 198 20.44 -8.58 14.15
N GLY A 199 20.08 -7.78 15.13
CA GLY A 199 20.58 -6.42 15.30
C GLY A 199 19.87 -5.36 14.46
N LYS A 200 18.93 -5.74 13.56
CA LYS A 200 18.27 -4.80 12.66
C LYS A 200 16.79 -4.58 13.00
N ASP A 201 16.27 -3.44 12.56
CA ASP A 201 14.85 -3.05 12.56
C ASP A 201 14.46 -2.78 11.11
N LEU A 202 13.75 -3.74 10.50
CA LEU A 202 13.45 -3.77 9.08
C LEU A 202 11.95 -3.84 8.81
N VAL A 203 11.55 -3.24 7.68
CA VAL A 203 10.22 -3.42 7.09
C VAL A 203 10.36 -3.74 5.61
N SER A 204 9.74 -4.82 5.16
CA SER A 204 9.67 -5.20 3.75
C SER A 204 8.27 -4.95 3.20
N LEU A 205 8.20 -4.15 2.12
CA LEU A 205 6.98 -3.87 1.38
C LEU A 205 6.92 -4.79 0.17
N ILE A 206 5.85 -5.58 0.03
CA ILE A 206 5.75 -6.60 -1.02
C ILE A 206 4.56 -6.34 -1.92
N THR A 207 4.77 -6.47 -3.22
CA THR A 207 3.70 -6.46 -4.22
C THR A 207 4.01 -7.36 -5.40
N CYS A 208 2.99 -7.63 -6.22
CA CYS A 208 3.17 -8.42 -7.45
C CYS A 208 3.91 -7.62 -8.54
N THR A 209 4.74 -8.31 -9.34
CA THR A 209 5.46 -7.72 -10.47
C THR A 209 5.69 -8.81 -11.56
N PRO A 210 5.86 -8.45 -12.88
CA PRO A 210 5.61 -7.16 -13.50
C PRO A 210 4.10 -6.79 -13.49
N TYR A 211 3.81 -5.48 -13.66
CA TYR A 211 2.43 -5.00 -13.69
C TYR A 211 1.54 -5.79 -14.66
N GLY A 212 0.45 -6.33 -14.16
CA GLY A 212 -0.54 -7.10 -14.94
C GLY A 212 -0.16 -8.55 -15.24
N LEU A 213 1.11 -8.96 -15.20
CA LEU A 213 1.56 -10.35 -15.32
C LEU A 213 1.63 -11.07 -13.97
N ASN A 214 2.10 -10.37 -12.93
CA ASN A 214 2.11 -10.82 -11.53
C ASN A 214 2.86 -12.14 -11.26
N THR A 215 3.87 -12.43 -12.08
CA THR A 215 4.64 -13.70 -12.03
C THR A 215 5.66 -13.74 -10.90
N HIS A 216 6.10 -12.59 -10.42
CA HIS A 216 7.10 -12.43 -9.35
C HIS A 216 6.59 -11.52 -8.23
N ARG A 217 7.41 -11.31 -7.22
CA ARG A 217 7.19 -10.33 -6.13
C ARG A 217 8.28 -9.27 -6.18
N LEU A 218 7.87 -8.01 -6.14
CA LEU A 218 8.75 -6.89 -5.85
C LEU A 218 8.80 -6.72 -4.34
N VAL A 219 9.99 -6.76 -3.78
CA VAL A 219 10.26 -6.53 -2.36
C VAL A 219 11.08 -5.27 -2.23
N VAL A 220 10.59 -4.32 -1.48
CA VAL A 220 11.28 -3.08 -1.12
C VAL A 220 11.49 -3.09 0.38
N THR A 221 12.74 -3.23 0.82
CA THR A 221 13.09 -3.27 2.24
C THR A 221 13.63 -1.92 2.69
N GLY A 222 13.15 -1.47 3.83
CA GLY A 222 13.68 -0.28 4.51
C GLY A 222 14.18 -0.62 5.89
N GLU A 223 15.27 0.04 6.28
CA GLU A 223 15.86 -0.01 7.61
C GLU A 223 15.47 1.21 8.43
N ARG A 224 15.25 1.02 9.72
CA ARG A 224 14.85 2.07 10.64
C ARG A 224 15.82 3.24 10.60
N THR A 225 15.26 4.45 10.55
CA THR A 225 16.02 5.71 10.66
C THR A 225 15.32 6.66 11.63
N GLU A 226 16.00 7.72 12.02
CA GLU A 226 15.39 8.76 12.85
C GLU A 226 14.25 9.46 12.09
N TYR A 227 13.13 9.71 12.79
CA TYR A 227 12.03 10.48 12.25
C TYR A 227 12.30 11.98 12.44
N GLU A 228 12.49 12.68 11.34
CA GLU A 228 12.68 14.13 11.32
C GLU A 228 11.50 14.80 10.61
N PRO A 229 10.62 15.55 11.32
CA PRO A 229 9.48 16.23 10.70
C PRO A 229 9.86 17.14 9.53
N ALA A 230 11.00 17.84 9.62
CA ALA A 230 11.48 18.72 8.55
C ALA A 230 11.81 17.96 7.26
N ILE A 231 12.39 16.76 7.38
CA ILE A 231 12.66 15.90 6.23
C ILE A 231 11.35 15.39 5.65
N TYR A 232 10.42 14.91 6.49
CA TYR A 232 9.11 14.47 6.05
C TYR A 232 8.37 15.55 5.23
N GLU A 233 8.32 16.79 5.71
CA GLU A 233 7.68 17.92 5.03
C GLU A 233 8.37 18.32 3.72
N SER A 234 9.67 18.03 3.58
CA SER A 234 10.45 18.35 2.39
C SER A 234 10.28 17.35 1.24
N ILE A 235 9.66 16.18 1.48
CA ILE A 235 9.50 15.14 0.47
C ILE A 235 8.49 15.60 -0.58
N GLU A 236 8.96 15.80 -1.83
CA GLU A 236 8.08 16.12 -2.94
C GLU A 236 7.20 14.92 -3.31
N SER A 237 5.89 15.09 -3.18
CA SER A 237 4.92 14.07 -3.55
C SER A 237 4.60 14.12 -5.04
N LYS A 238 4.88 13.04 -5.76
CA LYS A 238 4.45 12.85 -7.15
C LYS A 238 3.01 12.35 -7.18
N ASN A 239 2.05 13.25 -7.38
CA ASN A 239 0.62 12.92 -7.38
C ASN A 239 0.22 11.87 -8.42
N MET A 240 0.92 11.83 -9.57
CA MET A 240 0.64 10.90 -10.66
C MET A 240 1.94 10.34 -11.25
N SER A 241 1.92 9.08 -11.66
CA SER A 241 3.02 8.48 -12.41
C SER A 241 2.98 8.85 -13.90
N ILE A 242 4.11 8.68 -14.59
CA ILE A 242 4.15 8.83 -16.05
C ILE A 242 3.14 7.91 -16.73
N ARG A 243 2.93 6.71 -16.23
CA ARG A 243 1.94 5.74 -16.72
C ARG A 243 0.52 6.30 -16.64
N GLU A 244 0.16 6.94 -15.54
CA GLU A 244 -1.16 7.56 -15.35
C GLU A 244 -1.37 8.75 -16.31
N TYR A 245 -0.36 9.58 -16.54
CA TYR A 245 -0.42 10.66 -17.54
C TYR A 245 -0.63 10.12 -18.96
N VAL A 246 0.06 9.04 -19.34
CA VAL A 246 -0.13 8.39 -20.64
C VAL A 246 -1.55 7.87 -20.78
N PHE A 247 -2.09 7.19 -19.77
CA PHE A 247 -3.48 6.71 -19.78
C PHE A 247 -4.50 7.85 -19.92
N LEU A 248 -4.28 8.97 -19.24
CA LEU A 248 -5.13 10.15 -19.36
C LEU A 248 -5.05 10.78 -20.76
N ALA A 249 -3.90 10.75 -21.41
CA ALA A 249 -3.71 11.34 -22.73
C ALA A 249 -4.42 10.56 -23.85
N ILE A 250 -4.60 9.23 -23.73
CA ILE A 250 -5.17 8.38 -24.77
C ILE A 250 -6.53 8.88 -25.28
N PRO A 251 -7.57 9.14 -24.44
CA PRO A 251 -8.86 9.63 -24.91
C PRO A 251 -8.76 10.96 -25.64
N PHE A 252 -7.87 11.86 -25.22
CA PHE A 252 -7.66 13.17 -25.88
C PHE A 252 -7.00 13.01 -27.25
N VAL A 253 -6.04 12.08 -27.39
CA VAL A 253 -5.43 11.76 -28.68
C VAL A 253 -6.48 11.18 -29.64
N PHE A 254 -7.32 10.27 -29.18
CA PHE A 254 -8.42 9.74 -29.99
C PHE A 254 -9.41 10.83 -30.42
N LEU A 255 -9.79 11.71 -29.50
CA LEU A 255 -10.69 12.83 -29.78
C LEU A 255 -10.10 13.75 -30.85
N THR A 256 -8.84 14.11 -30.73
CA THR A 256 -8.14 14.95 -31.72
C THR A 256 -8.09 14.30 -33.11
N ILE A 257 -7.85 12.99 -33.18
CA ILE A 257 -7.86 12.25 -34.44
C ILE A 257 -9.26 12.27 -35.07
N ILE A 258 -10.31 12.04 -34.29
CA ILE A 258 -11.71 12.06 -34.75
C ILE A 258 -12.08 13.45 -35.27
N VAL A 259 -11.77 14.50 -34.53
CA VAL A 259 -12.04 15.90 -34.91
C VAL A 259 -11.31 16.25 -36.21
N ARG A 260 -10.01 15.95 -36.30
CA ARG A 260 -9.21 16.18 -37.54
C ARG A 260 -9.77 15.44 -38.75
N ARG A 261 -10.19 14.18 -38.59
CA ARG A 261 -10.85 13.41 -39.66
C ARG A 261 -12.16 14.04 -40.11
N ARG A 262 -13.00 14.55 -39.19
CA ARG A 262 -14.24 15.24 -39.51
C ARG A 262 -14.01 16.53 -40.25
N ILE A 263 -13.05 17.36 -39.83
CA ILE A 263 -12.69 18.62 -40.51
C ILE A 263 -12.18 18.34 -41.92
N LYS A 264 -11.31 17.33 -42.08
CA LYS A 264 -10.80 16.92 -43.41
C LYS A 264 -11.93 16.40 -44.32
N SER A 265 -12.89 15.69 -43.80
CA SER A 265 -14.07 15.20 -44.56
C SER A 265 -15.03 16.33 -44.93
N ALA A 266 -15.22 17.32 -44.07
CA ALA A 266 -16.03 18.51 -44.37
C ALA A 266 -15.41 19.37 -45.44
N ARG A 267 -14.06 19.60 -45.41
CA ARG A 267 -13.30 20.34 -46.43
C ARG A 267 -13.27 19.66 -47.81
N LYS A 268 -13.48 18.32 -47.89
CA LYS A 268 -13.56 17.61 -49.20
C LYS A 268 -14.98 17.65 -49.81
N LYS A 269 -15.99 18.07 -49.05
CA LYS A 269 -17.39 18.16 -49.49
C LYS A 269 -17.81 19.60 -49.83
N ALA A 270 -17.03 20.56 -49.43
CA ALA A 270 -17.11 21.96 -49.88
C ALA A 270 -16.21 22.21 -51.10
#